data_cf3e254f0b46229a97da2cebfc648dc6
#
_entry.id   cf3e254f0b46229a97da2cebfc648dc6
#
_cell.length_a   1.000
_cell.length_b   1.000
_cell.length_c   1.000
_cell.angle_alpha   90.00
_cell.angle_beta   90.00
_cell.angle_gamma   90.00
#
_symmetry.space_group_name_H-M   'P 1'
#
loop_
_entity.id
_entity.type
_entity.pdbx_description
1 polymer ?
#
loop_
_entity_poly.entity_id
_entity_poly.type
_entity_poly.pdbx_seq_one_letter_code
_entity_poly.pdbx_strand_id
1 'polypeptide(L)'
;MNTLLLKHVGALKNYGTLKSFTHKCIYKNHTCGDKVILYLKISKKIIKKISYKTESCLICQASCSIFSDCVKNKNLNAILNFTKLFIQSIFKKKVNLTGQWKKFNFLLKKNYFNRKGCILVPFNALIKLQ
;
A
#
# COMPACT_ATOMS: atom_id res chain seq x y z
N MET A 1 -0.38 11.56 -18.69
CA MET A 1 -0.46 10.82 -17.42
C MET A 1 -1.59 9.79 -17.48
N ASN A 2 -1.40 8.64 -16.86
CA ASN A 2 -2.37 7.55 -16.89
C ASN A 2 -3.67 7.94 -16.16
N THR A 3 -4.81 7.74 -16.80
CA THR A 3 -6.14 8.06 -16.23
C THR A 3 -6.40 7.26 -14.94
N LEU A 4 -5.99 5.97 -14.92
CA LEU A 4 -6.14 5.13 -13.71
C LEU A 4 -5.30 5.66 -12.55
N LEU A 5 -4.10 6.14 -12.83
CA LEU A 5 -3.24 6.71 -11.81
C LEU A 5 -3.90 7.94 -11.17
N LEU A 6 -4.42 8.85 -11.99
CA LEU A 6 -5.11 10.04 -11.50
C LEU A 6 -6.35 9.69 -10.68
N LYS A 7 -7.10 8.67 -11.11
CA LYS A 7 -8.27 8.19 -10.38
C LYS A 7 -7.91 7.75 -8.96
N HIS A 8 -6.85 6.97 -8.81
CA HIS A 8 -6.44 6.47 -7.50
C HIS A 8 -5.81 7.56 -6.63
N VAL A 9 -5.06 8.47 -7.22
CA VAL A 9 -4.52 9.63 -6.49
C VAL A 9 -5.64 10.50 -5.97
N GLY A 10 -6.71 10.70 -6.75
CA GLY A 10 -7.85 11.51 -6.36
C GLY A 10 -8.84 10.79 -5.43
N ALA A 11 -8.70 9.48 -5.21
CA ALA A 11 -9.62 8.71 -4.39
C ALA A 11 -9.22 8.87 -2.91
N LEU A 12 -9.83 9.81 -2.20
CA LEU A 12 -9.45 10.19 -0.85
C LEU A 12 -10.24 9.49 0.26
N LYS A 13 -11.04 8.49 -0.06
CA LYS A 13 -11.93 7.85 0.94
C LYS A 13 -11.20 7.24 2.13
N ASN A 14 -9.95 6.80 1.95
CA ASN A 14 -9.14 6.22 3.02
C ASN A 14 -8.03 7.17 3.49
N TYR A 15 -8.01 8.39 2.97
CA TYR A 15 -7.00 9.37 3.33
C TYR A 15 -7.34 10.05 4.65
N GLY A 16 -6.36 10.23 5.52
CA GLY A 16 -6.51 10.98 6.75
C GLY A 16 -6.11 10.17 7.97
N THR A 17 -6.43 10.70 9.15
CA THR A 17 -6.15 10.08 10.44
C THR A 17 -7.41 9.41 10.96
N LEU A 18 -7.33 8.18 11.43
CA LEU A 18 -8.43 7.56 12.16
C LEU A 18 -8.49 8.16 13.57
N LYS A 19 -9.70 8.49 14.03
CA LYS A 19 -9.89 8.97 15.40
C LYS A 19 -9.55 7.91 16.43
N SER A 20 -9.84 6.66 16.12
CA SER A 20 -9.57 5.51 17.00
C SER A 20 -8.83 4.46 16.19
N PHE A 21 -7.61 4.15 16.60
CA PHE A 21 -6.79 3.13 15.94
C PHE A 21 -6.06 2.29 17.00
N THR A 22 -5.72 1.06 16.64
CA THR A 22 -4.96 0.17 17.50
C THR A 22 -3.49 0.16 17.13
N HIS A 23 -3.18 0.43 15.87
CA HIS A 23 -1.81 0.37 15.34
C HIS A 23 -1.53 1.55 14.44
N LYS A 24 -0.29 2.04 14.49
CA LYS A 24 0.20 3.12 13.64
C LYS A 24 1.56 2.68 13.10
N CYS A 25 1.72 2.74 11.80
CA CYS A 25 2.98 2.36 11.15
C CYS A 25 3.49 3.52 10.33
N ILE A 26 4.78 3.83 10.47
CA ILE A 26 5.43 4.91 9.73
C ILE A 26 6.56 4.30 8.92
N TYR A 27 6.65 4.66 7.65
CA TYR A 27 7.75 4.25 6.79
C TYR A 27 8.17 5.41 5.90
N LYS A 28 9.48 5.60 5.78
CA LYS A 28 10.06 6.57 4.87
C LYS A 28 11.04 5.85 3.95
N ASN A 29 10.87 6.05 2.63
CA ASN A 29 11.80 5.54 1.64
C ASN A 29 12.95 6.55 1.52
N HIS A 30 14.14 6.20 2.01
CA HIS A 30 15.28 7.10 2.06
C HIS A 30 15.83 7.45 0.68
N THR A 31 15.57 6.61 -0.34
CA THR A 31 16.05 6.87 -1.71
C THR A 31 15.28 8.00 -2.37
N CYS A 32 13.95 8.01 -2.27
CA CYS A 32 13.10 9.01 -2.93
C CYS A 32 12.44 9.99 -1.96
N GLY A 33 12.52 9.74 -0.65
CA GLY A 33 11.91 10.60 0.35
C GLY A 33 10.42 10.37 0.56
N ASP A 34 9.79 9.44 -0.16
CA ASP A 34 8.38 9.11 0.04
C ASP A 34 8.14 8.63 1.46
N LYS A 35 7.09 9.15 2.10
CA LYS A 35 6.74 8.81 3.48
C LYS A 35 5.27 8.47 3.57
N VAL A 36 4.93 7.47 4.39
CA VAL A 36 3.54 7.11 4.70
C VAL A 36 3.37 6.89 6.19
N ILE A 37 2.20 7.27 6.68
CA ILE A 37 1.70 6.91 8.00
C ILE A 37 0.44 6.11 7.77
N LEU A 38 0.42 4.86 8.24
CA LEU A 38 -0.76 4.01 8.22
C LEU A 38 -1.39 4.00 9.60
N TYR A 39 -2.71 4.20 9.65
CA TYR A 39 -3.50 4.04 10.87
C TYR A 39 -4.41 2.83 10.68
N LEU A 40 -4.35 1.87 11.59
CA LEU A 40 -5.11 0.64 11.47
C LEU A 40 -5.90 0.37 12.74
N LYS A 41 -7.13 -0.06 12.57
CA LYS A 41 -7.92 -0.61 13.67
C LYS A 41 -8.03 -2.11 13.43
N ILE A 42 -7.33 -2.89 14.24
CA ILE A 42 -7.26 -4.34 14.11
C ILE A 42 -7.98 -4.97 15.29
N SER A 43 -8.89 -5.88 15.00
CA SER A 43 -9.64 -6.63 16.01
C SER A 43 -9.78 -8.06 15.54
N LYS A 44 -9.47 -9.02 16.43
CA LYS A 44 -9.53 -10.45 16.12
C LYS A 44 -8.78 -10.81 14.86
N LYS A 45 -7.60 -10.21 14.69
CA LYS A 45 -6.71 -10.40 13.52
C LYS A 45 -7.30 -9.94 12.19
N ILE A 46 -8.37 -9.12 12.23
CA ILE A 46 -8.97 -8.54 11.03
C ILE A 46 -8.69 -7.04 11.03
N ILE A 47 -8.27 -6.52 9.89
CA ILE A 47 -8.07 -5.08 9.68
C ILE A 47 -9.44 -4.46 9.46
N LYS A 48 -10.06 -3.97 10.52
CA LYS A 48 -11.42 -3.44 10.46
C LYS A 48 -11.50 -2.08 9.78
N LYS A 49 -10.50 -1.23 10.04
CA LYS A 49 -10.42 0.10 9.45
C LYS A 49 -8.98 0.41 9.12
N ILE A 50 -8.78 1.20 8.07
CA ILE A 50 -7.46 1.67 7.67
C ILE A 50 -7.59 3.06 7.08
N SER A 51 -6.63 3.92 7.41
CA SER A 51 -6.43 5.19 6.72
C SER A 51 -4.95 5.46 6.60
N TYR A 52 -4.61 6.44 5.78
CA TYR A 52 -3.20 6.80 5.58
C TYR A 52 -3.05 8.29 5.35
N LYS A 53 -1.86 8.78 5.67
CA LYS A 53 -1.38 10.10 5.24
C LYS A 53 -0.04 9.88 4.57
N THR A 54 0.22 10.59 3.49
CA THR A 54 1.47 10.42 2.76
C THR A 54 1.97 11.74 2.19
N GLU A 55 3.29 11.89 2.21
CA GLU A 55 4.02 12.94 1.49
C GLU A 55 4.88 12.20 0.47
N SER A 56 4.44 12.16 -0.79
CA SER A 56 5.06 11.25 -1.74
C SER A 56 4.71 11.58 -3.19
N CYS A 57 5.38 10.88 -4.11
CA CYS A 57 5.08 10.98 -5.53
C CYS A 57 3.71 10.38 -5.86
N LEU A 58 3.22 10.68 -7.07
CA LEU A 58 1.91 10.19 -7.52
C LEU A 58 1.80 8.67 -7.49
N ILE A 59 2.88 7.96 -7.82
CA ILE A 59 2.88 6.48 -7.82
C ILE A 59 2.67 5.95 -6.40
N CYS A 60 3.37 6.53 -5.43
CA CYS A 60 3.21 6.13 -4.03
C CYS A 60 1.81 6.48 -3.52
N GLN A 61 1.27 7.65 -3.88
CA GLN A 61 -0.10 8.04 -3.50
C GLN A 61 -1.11 7.03 -4.03
N ALA A 62 -0.98 6.64 -5.30
CA ALA A 62 -1.86 5.64 -5.90
C ALA A 62 -1.71 4.29 -5.20
N SER A 63 -0.48 3.88 -4.89
CA SER A 63 -0.22 2.63 -4.19
C SER A 63 -0.89 2.62 -2.81
N CYS A 64 -0.78 3.71 -2.04
CA CYS A 64 -1.41 3.80 -0.72
C CYS A 64 -2.94 3.70 -0.81
N SER A 65 -3.53 4.35 -1.80
CA SER A 65 -4.97 4.30 -2.02
C SER A 65 -5.44 2.88 -2.34
N ILE A 66 -4.77 2.22 -3.28
CA ILE A 66 -5.10 0.84 -3.68
C ILE A 66 -4.86 -0.13 -2.52
N PHE A 67 -3.73 0.01 -1.84
CA PHE A 67 -3.38 -0.84 -0.69
C PHE A 67 -4.47 -0.80 0.37
N SER A 68 -4.92 0.41 0.72
CA SER A 68 -5.94 0.59 1.75
C SER A 68 -7.24 -0.12 1.39
N ASP A 69 -7.65 -0.05 0.12
CA ASP A 69 -8.83 -0.78 -0.34
C ASP A 69 -8.63 -2.30 -0.29
N CYS A 70 -7.44 -2.76 -0.65
CA CYS A 70 -7.17 -4.19 -0.73
C CYS A 70 -7.13 -4.88 0.63
N VAL A 71 -6.72 -4.19 1.69
CA VAL A 71 -6.51 -4.83 3.00
C VAL A 71 -7.67 -4.65 3.95
N LYS A 72 -8.58 -3.74 3.68
CA LYS A 72 -9.73 -3.48 4.55
C LYS A 72 -10.60 -4.73 4.68
N ASN A 73 -10.96 -5.07 5.92
CA ASN A 73 -11.76 -6.24 6.28
C ASN A 73 -11.08 -7.58 5.98
N LYS A 74 -9.75 -7.59 5.85
CA LYS A 74 -8.99 -8.80 5.57
C LYS A 74 -8.19 -9.25 6.79
N ASN A 75 -7.84 -10.54 6.81
CA ASN A 75 -7.05 -11.13 7.88
C ASN A 75 -5.62 -10.59 7.86
N LEU A 76 -5.15 -10.11 9.00
CA LEU A 76 -3.83 -9.51 9.12
C LEU A 76 -2.71 -10.48 8.72
N ASN A 77 -2.78 -11.74 9.17
CA ASN A 77 -1.74 -12.72 8.86
C ASN A 77 -1.66 -13.01 7.36
N ALA A 78 -2.82 -13.10 6.70
CA ALA A 78 -2.85 -13.30 5.25
C ALA A 78 -2.22 -12.13 4.51
N ILE A 79 -2.51 -10.90 4.95
CA ILE A 79 -1.92 -9.69 4.35
C ILE A 79 -0.41 -9.65 4.60
N LEU A 80 0.05 -9.98 5.79
CA LEU A 80 1.48 -9.99 6.11
C LEU A 80 2.23 -11.04 5.28
N ASN A 81 1.65 -12.23 5.11
CA ASN A 81 2.25 -13.27 4.29
C ASN A 81 2.37 -12.85 2.83
N PHE A 82 1.31 -12.26 2.29
CA PHE A 82 1.35 -11.71 0.92
C PHE A 82 2.42 -10.64 0.81
N THR A 83 2.48 -9.72 1.77
CA THR A 83 3.43 -8.60 1.76
C THR A 83 4.87 -9.09 1.71
N LYS A 84 5.23 -10.09 2.51
CA LYS A 84 6.58 -10.66 2.49
C LYS A 84 6.96 -11.21 1.11
N LEU A 85 6.05 -11.97 0.52
CA LEU A 85 6.27 -12.57 -0.79
C LEU A 85 6.35 -11.51 -1.88
N PHE A 86 5.49 -10.51 -1.82
CA PHE A 86 5.45 -9.44 -2.80
C PHE A 86 6.72 -8.60 -2.79
N ILE A 87 7.19 -8.21 -1.61
CA ILE A 87 8.43 -7.45 -1.45
C ILE A 87 9.61 -8.22 -2.05
N GLN A 88 9.66 -9.53 -1.85
CA GLN A 88 10.73 -10.37 -2.40
C GLN A 88 10.62 -10.53 -3.91
N SER A 89 9.41 -10.58 -4.45
CA SER A 89 9.17 -10.93 -5.86
C SER A 89 9.24 -9.76 -6.82
N ILE A 90 8.84 -8.56 -6.37
CA ILE A 90 8.62 -7.42 -7.26
C ILE A 90 9.88 -7.00 -8.04
N PHE A 91 11.07 -7.18 -7.43
CA PHE A 91 12.34 -6.82 -8.07
C PHE A 91 12.96 -7.96 -8.87
N LYS A 92 12.49 -9.19 -8.69
CA LYS A 92 13.12 -10.39 -9.27
C LYS A 92 12.47 -10.87 -10.55
N LYS A 93 11.19 -10.59 -10.74
CA LYS A 93 10.44 -11.10 -11.89
C LYS A 93 9.25 -10.23 -12.19
N LYS A 94 8.67 -10.42 -13.38
CA LYS A 94 7.42 -9.79 -13.75
C LYS A 94 6.31 -10.42 -12.90
N VAL A 95 5.54 -9.56 -12.22
CA VAL A 95 4.48 -10.00 -11.33
C VAL A 95 3.13 -9.64 -11.91
N ASN A 96 2.21 -10.60 -11.89
CA ASN A 96 0.80 -10.37 -12.26
C ASN A 96 -0.06 -10.86 -11.10
N LEU A 97 -0.74 -9.94 -10.43
CA LEU A 97 -1.51 -10.23 -9.23
C LEU A 97 -2.94 -10.60 -9.58
N THR A 98 -3.55 -11.41 -8.72
CA THR A 98 -4.93 -11.86 -8.87
C THR A 98 -5.73 -11.53 -7.61
N GLY A 99 -7.06 -11.76 -7.65
CA GLY A 99 -7.93 -11.52 -6.52
C GLY A 99 -8.00 -10.04 -6.13
N GLN A 100 -8.01 -9.79 -4.83
CA GLN A 100 -8.09 -8.43 -4.29
C GLN A 100 -6.93 -7.52 -4.71
N TRP A 101 -5.79 -8.10 -5.06
CA TRP A 101 -4.57 -7.36 -5.41
C TRP A 101 -4.50 -6.97 -6.88
N LYS A 102 -5.45 -7.40 -7.68
CA LYS A 102 -5.46 -7.19 -9.13
C LYS A 102 -5.37 -5.71 -9.51
N LYS A 103 -5.89 -4.82 -8.69
CA LYS A 103 -5.85 -3.37 -8.93
C LYS A 103 -4.43 -2.82 -9.02
N PHE A 104 -3.44 -3.50 -8.44
CA PHE A 104 -2.05 -3.08 -8.53
C PHE A 104 -1.41 -3.33 -9.90
N ASN A 105 -2.01 -4.19 -10.72
CA ASN A 105 -1.34 -4.63 -11.94
C ASN A 105 -0.97 -3.48 -12.89
N PHE A 106 -1.77 -2.42 -12.94
CA PHE A 106 -1.43 -1.29 -13.81
C PHE A 106 -0.17 -0.55 -13.34
N LEU A 107 0.17 -0.59 -12.05
CA LEU A 107 1.39 -0.01 -11.50
C LEU A 107 2.61 -0.92 -11.70
N LEU A 108 2.37 -2.20 -11.97
CA LEU A 108 3.45 -3.19 -12.16
C LEU A 108 3.91 -3.27 -13.61
N LYS A 109 3.37 -2.43 -14.48
CA LYS A 109 3.72 -2.39 -15.89
C LYS A 109 5.08 -1.73 -16.11
N LYS A 110 5.66 -1.97 -17.30
CA LYS A 110 6.96 -1.46 -17.70
C LYS A 110 7.14 0.05 -17.52
N ASN A 111 6.06 0.83 -17.69
CA ASN A 111 6.09 2.29 -17.55
C ASN A 111 6.52 2.75 -16.15
N TYR A 112 6.30 1.93 -15.14
CA TYR A 112 6.63 2.25 -13.75
C TYR A 112 7.75 1.40 -13.20
N PHE A 113 8.54 0.80 -14.08
CA PHE A 113 9.61 -0.13 -13.70
C PHE A 113 10.56 0.46 -12.64
N ASN A 114 10.94 1.74 -12.79
CA ASN A 114 11.86 2.41 -11.90
C ASN A 114 11.19 2.92 -10.61
N ARG A 115 9.89 2.66 -10.44
CA ARG A 115 9.11 3.14 -9.29
C ARG A 115 8.66 2.02 -8.36
N LYS A 116 9.28 0.85 -8.44
CA LYS A 116 8.91 -0.29 -7.58
C LYS A 116 9.06 0.04 -6.10
N GLY A 117 10.09 0.78 -5.72
CA GLY A 117 10.27 1.23 -4.34
C GLY A 117 9.12 2.12 -3.86
N CYS A 118 8.57 2.97 -4.74
CA CYS A 118 7.42 3.82 -4.41
C CYS A 118 6.15 2.98 -4.23
N ILE A 119 5.97 1.95 -5.05
CA ILE A 119 4.84 1.02 -4.95
C ILE A 119 4.87 0.28 -3.61
N LEU A 120 6.06 -0.07 -3.13
CA LEU A 120 6.23 -0.86 -1.91
C LEU A 120 6.08 -0.06 -0.62
N VAL A 121 6.00 1.26 -0.66
CA VAL A 121 5.99 2.09 0.56
C VAL A 121 4.91 1.67 1.56
N PRO A 122 3.62 1.49 1.19
CA PRO A 122 2.63 1.04 2.17
C PRO A 122 2.87 -0.38 2.66
N PHE A 123 3.40 -1.26 1.80
CA PHE A 123 3.75 -2.63 2.19
C PHE A 123 4.88 -2.64 3.22
N ASN A 124 5.91 -1.82 3.02
CA ASN A 124 7.03 -1.70 3.95
C ASN A 124 6.59 -1.12 5.29
N ALA A 125 5.59 -0.25 5.28
CA ALA A 125 5.01 0.27 6.52
C ALA A 125 4.30 -0.83 7.29
N LEU A 126 3.46 -1.61 6.62
CA LEU A 126 2.68 -2.66 7.27
C LEU A 126 3.56 -3.77 7.84
N ILE A 127 4.63 -4.13 7.15
CA ILE A 127 5.51 -5.23 7.59
C ILE A 127 6.12 -4.95 8.97
N LYS A 128 6.15 -3.70 9.41
CA LYS A 128 6.66 -3.33 10.74
C LYS A 128 5.79 -3.83 11.88
N LEU A 129 4.59 -4.33 11.59
CA LEU A 129 3.72 -4.92 12.61
C LEU A 129 4.15 -6.30 13.06
N GLN A 130 5.18 -6.85 12.49
CA GLN A 130 5.70 -8.16 12.88
C GLN A 130 6.64 -8.10 14.05
#